data_94098ec023ccbbbad1b6184b8801aa66
#
_entry.id   94098ec023ccbbbad1b6184b8801aa66
#
_cell.length_a   1.000
_cell.length_b   1.000
_cell.length_c   1.000
_cell.angle_alpha   90.00
_cell.angle_beta   90.00
_cell.angle_gamma   90.00
#
_symmetry.space_group_name_H-M   'P 1'
#
loop_
_entity.id
_entity.type
_entity.pdbx_description
1 polymer ?
#
loop_
_entity_poly.entity_id
_entity_poly.type
_entity_poly.pdbx_seq_one_letter_code
_entity_poly.pdbx_strand_id
1 'polypeptide(L)'
;ILNFRQLSKLKSTYADSLPTLIEPATGKVHTSFNQTVASTGRLSSNDPNLQNIPIRTDMGKEIRKAFVASSPDNVILSLDYSQIELRIMASICGDEYLTRAFINGEDIHRSTAALVFRVDPSEVTPDMRRKAKEVNFGILYGIGAFGLKIRLGIAQNHAKEIIDTYFGTFSRVKEFMDNSIAHARENGYAETLTGRRRYLPNINSKNFAVKQFEERVAINMPIQGTAADMIKLAMINVDRALKEGNYRTK
;
A
#
# COMPACT_ATOMS: atom_id res chain seq x y z
N ILE A 1 -22.26 -3.87 -18.93
CA ILE A 1 -21.00 -3.34 -19.50
C ILE A 1 -19.83 -3.56 -18.55
N LEU A 2 -19.90 -3.17 -17.25
CA LEU A 2 -18.78 -3.31 -16.31
C LEU A 2 -18.35 -4.78 -16.12
N ASN A 3 -19.30 -5.67 -15.89
CA ASN A 3 -19.02 -7.11 -15.76
C ASN A 3 -18.40 -7.70 -17.04
N PHE A 4 -18.90 -7.32 -18.22
CA PHE A 4 -18.34 -7.74 -19.49
C PHE A 4 -16.87 -7.30 -19.62
N ARG A 5 -16.57 -6.03 -19.32
CA ARG A 5 -15.18 -5.51 -19.36
C ARG A 5 -14.26 -6.23 -18.39
N GLN A 6 -14.77 -6.56 -17.20
CA GLN A 6 -14.00 -7.30 -16.20
C GLN A 6 -13.70 -8.71 -16.68
N LEU A 7 -14.70 -9.45 -17.16
CA LEU A 7 -14.53 -10.81 -17.68
C LEU A 7 -13.63 -10.84 -18.92
N SER A 8 -13.83 -9.89 -19.83
CA SER A 8 -12.98 -9.76 -21.03
C SER A 8 -11.52 -9.53 -20.67
N LYS A 9 -11.26 -8.66 -19.65
CA LYS A 9 -9.90 -8.45 -19.14
C LYS A 9 -9.32 -9.71 -18.48
N LEU A 10 -10.09 -10.42 -17.66
CA LEU A 10 -9.62 -11.66 -17.03
C LEU A 10 -9.27 -12.72 -18.09
N LYS A 11 -10.14 -12.86 -19.09
CA LYS A 11 -9.91 -13.78 -20.21
C LYS A 11 -8.64 -13.42 -20.98
N SER A 12 -8.58 -12.22 -21.55
CA SER A 12 -7.49 -11.83 -22.44
C SER A 12 -6.14 -11.70 -21.73
N THR A 13 -6.09 -11.14 -20.52
CA THR A 13 -4.82 -10.86 -19.81
C THR A 13 -4.27 -12.08 -19.09
N TYR A 14 -5.14 -12.98 -18.59
CA TYR A 14 -4.70 -14.12 -17.79
C TYR A 14 -4.98 -15.46 -18.44
N ALA A 15 -6.24 -15.79 -18.76
CA ALA A 15 -6.59 -17.11 -19.24
C ALA A 15 -6.03 -17.43 -20.64
N ASP A 16 -6.06 -16.47 -21.56
CA ASP A 16 -5.55 -16.68 -22.93
C ASP A 16 -4.04 -16.43 -23.01
N SER A 17 -3.53 -15.39 -22.30
CA SER A 17 -2.15 -14.93 -22.45
C SER A 17 -1.15 -15.76 -21.65
N LEU A 18 -1.41 -16.04 -20.35
CA LEU A 18 -0.41 -16.71 -19.51
C LEU A 18 0.02 -18.09 -20.00
N PRO A 19 -0.86 -18.97 -20.52
CA PRO A 19 -0.43 -20.26 -21.05
C PRO A 19 0.54 -20.15 -22.21
N THR A 20 0.45 -19.10 -23.03
CA THR A 20 1.36 -18.87 -24.18
C THR A 20 2.73 -18.36 -23.75
N LEU A 21 2.88 -17.92 -22.49
CA LEU A 21 4.12 -17.39 -21.91
C LEU A 21 4.84 -18.44 -21.04
N ILE A 22 4.38 -19.69 -21.03
CA ILE A 22 5.08 -20.76 -20.33
C ILE A 22 6.37 -21.07 -21.08
N GLU A 23 7.50 -20.90 -20.40
CA GLU A 23 8.81 -21.24 -20.93
C GLU A 23 8.97 -22.78 -21.00
N PRO A 24 9.17 -23.35 -22.19
CA PRO A 24 9.21 -24.81 -22.36
C PRO A 24 10.30 -25.52 -21.53
N ALA A 25 11.43 -24.84 -21.33
CA ALA A 25 12.56 -25.40 -20.57
C ALA A 25 12.28 -25.51 -19.06
N THR A 26 11.43 -24.66 -18.50
CA THR A 26 11.16 -24.60 -17.06
C THR A 26 9.75 -25.03 -16.68
N GLY A 27 8.81 -25.05 -17.64
CA GLY A 27 7.39 -25.25 -17.42
C GLY A 27 6.72 -24.13 -16.61
N LYS A 28 7.34 -22.95 -16.55
CA LYS A 28 6.90 -21.82 -15.72
C LYS A 28 6.71 -20.55 -16.53
N VAL A 29 5.90 -19.64 -15.99
CA VAL A 29 5.81 -18.26 -16.48
C VAL A 29 6.83 -17.42 -15.70
N HIS A 30 7.68 -16.71 -16.42
CA HIS A 30 8.72 -15.83 -15.87
C HIS A 30 8.35 -14.37 -16.14
N THR A 31 8.36 -13.54 -15.10
CA THR A 31 8.19 -12.09 -15.21
C THR A 31 9.54 -11.38 -15.14
N SER A 32 9.61 -10.19 -15.72
CA SER A 32 10.74 -9.29 -15.53
C SER A 32 10.44 -8.30 -14.39
N PHE A 33 11.32 -8.22 -13.39
CA PHE A 33 11.22 -7.24 -12.31
C PHE A 33 12.11 -6.03 -12.58
N ASN A 34 11.51 -4.83 -12.55
CA ASN A 34 12.19 -3.57 -12.68
C ASN A 34 12.33 -2.87 -11.32
N GLN A 35 13.53 -2.36 -11.02
CA GLN A 35 13.82 -1.64 -9.78
C GLN A 35 13.77 -0.10 -9.93
N THR A 36 13.74 0.41 -11.16
CA THR A 36 13.92 1.83 -11.48
C THR A 36 12.66 2.52 -12.00
N VAL A 37 11.59 1.78 -12.29
CA VAL A 37 10.33 2.32 -12.84
C VAL A 37 9.50 3.03 -11.78
N ALA A 38 9.34 2.42 -10.60
CA ALA A 38 8.58 3.02 -9.52
C ALA A 38 9.43 4.02 -8.75
N SER A 39 9.04 5.28 -8.78
CA SER A 39 9.76 6.38 -8.12
C SER A 39 9.85 6.24 -6.58
N THR A 40 9.01 5.39 -5.98
CA THR A 40 9.08 5.01 -4.56
C THR A 40 10.12 3.93 -4.27
N GLY A 41 10.77 3.37 -5.28
CA GLY A 41 11.68 2.23 -5.14
C GLY A 41 10.99 0.86 -5.06
N ARG A 42 9.66 0.78 -5.19
CA ARG A 42 8.96 -0.51 -5.32
C ARG A 42 9.39 -1.22 -6.59
N LEU A 43 9.37 -2.55 -6.57
CA LEU A 43 9.53 -3.34 -7.78
C LEU A 43 8.30 -3.17 -8.69
N SER A 44 8.49 -3.15 -9.98
CA SER A 44 7.41 -3.35 -10.96
C SER A 44 7.64 -4.65 -11.72
N SER A 45 6.55 -5.31 -12.11
CA SER A 45 6.56 -6.59 -12.81
C SER A 45 5.99 -6.40 -14.21
N ASN A 46 6.74 -6.83 -15.24
CA ASN A 46 6.37 -6.71 -16.64
C ASN A 46 6.61 -8.03 -17.37
N ASP A 47 5.93 -8.25 -18.47
CA ASP A 47 6.12 -9.30 -19.47
C ASP A 47 6.14 -10.73 -18.89
N PRO A 48 5.07 -11.19 -18.22
CA PRO A 48 3.81 -10.53 -17.88
C PRO A 48 3.83 -9.83 -16.52
N ASN A 49 2.89 -8.90 -16.26
CA ASN A 49 2.73 -8.30 -14.94
C ASN A 49 2.01 -9.28 -13.99
N LEU A 50 2.76 -9.96 -13.13
CA LEU A 50 2.25 -10.91 -12.15
C LEU A 50 1.86 -10.25 -10.80
N GLN A 51 2.19 -8.97 -10.58
CA GLN A 51 1.79 -8.25 -9.37
C GLN A 51 0.30 -7.86 -9.36
N ASN A 52 -0.35 -7.85 -10.53
CA ASN A 52 -1.74 -7.43 -10.69
C ASN A 52 -2.74 -8.60 -10.80
N ILE A 53 -2.35 -9.82 -10.43
CA ILE A 53 -3.25 -10.97 -10.42
C ILE A 53 -4.44 -10.67 -9.50
N PRO A 54 -5.69 -10.75 -9.98
CA PRO A 54 -6.86 -10.34 -9.21
C PRO A 54 -7.07 -11.22 -7.98
N ILE A 55 -7.52 -10.59 -6.87
CA ILE A 55 -7.79 -11.29 -5.60
C ILE A 55 -9.16 -10.92 -5.00
N ARG A 56 -9.75 -9.79 -5.43
CA ARG A 56 -10.93 -9.23 -4.76
C ARG A 56 -12.24 -9.86 -5.21
N THR A 57 -12.32 -10.38 -6.40
CA THR A 57 -13.53 -10.99 -6.96
C THR A 57 -13.40 -12.50 -7.00
N ASP A 58 -14.51 -13.23 -6.94
CA ASP A 58 -14.50 -14.68 -6.97
C ASP A 58 -13.88 -15.22 -8.27
N MET A 59 -14.21 -14.61 -9.40
CA MET A 59 -13.55 -14.93 -10.69
C MET A 59 -12.04 -14.68 -10.67
N GLY A 60 -11.60 -13.62 -10.00
CA GLY A 60 -10.17 -13.34 -9.81
C GLY A 60 -9.48 -14.39 -8.93
N LYS A 61 -10.17 -14.87 -7.91
CA LYS A 61 -9.65 -15.97 -7.07
C LYS A 61 -9.50 -17.27 -7.85
N GLU A 62 -10.41 -17.56 -8.81
CA GLU A 62 -10.27 -18.74 -9.70
C GLU A 62 -9.00 -18.67 -10.55
N ILE A 63 -8.65 -17.50 -11.10
CA ILE A 63 -7.40 -17.31 -11.84
C ILE A 63 -6.18 -17.63 -10.95
N ARG A 64 -6.21 -17.29 -9.67
CA ARG A 64 -5.11 -17.60 -8.75
C ARG A 64 -4.89 -19.08 -8.51
N LYS A 65 -5.92 -19.92 -8.62
CA LYS A 65 -5.80 -21.37 -8.47
C LYS A 65 -4.95 -22.02 -9.56
N ALA A 66 -4.76 -21.34 -10.70
CA ALA A 66 -3.88 -21.82 -11.78
C ALA A 66 -2.39 -21.72 -11.42
N PHE A 67 -2.04 -20.92 -10.39
CA PHE A 67 -0.68 -20.80 -9.91
C PHE A 67 -0.42 -21.86 -8.83
N VAL A 68 0.32 -22.87 -9.19
CA VAL A 68 0.59 -24.04 -8.35
C VAL A 68 2.09 -24.18 -8.06
N ALA A 69 2.43 -24.96 -7.03
CA ALA A 69 3.82 -25.28 -6.74
C ALA A 69 4.43 -26.16 -7.85
N SER A 70 5.76 -26.22 -7.92
CA SER A 70 6.48 -26.93 -8.99
C SER A 70 6.32 -28.45 -8.96
N SER A 71 5.89 -29.02 -7.82
CA SER A 71 5.57 -30.45 -7.68
C SER A 71 4.51 -30.63 -6.57
N PRO A 72 3.85 -31.79 -6.49
CA PRO A 72 2.89 -32.10 -5.42
C PRO A 72 3.48 -32.04 -4.01
N ASP A 73 4.78 -32.27 -3.87
CA ASP A 73 5.49 -32.24 -2.58
C ASP A 73 5.92 -30.83 -2.15
N ASN A 74 5.72 -29.85 -3.00
CA ASN A 74 6.06 -28.46 -2.72
C ASN A 74 4.83 -27.63 -2.38
N VAL A 75 5.05 -26.56 -1.62
CA VAL A 75 4.03 -25.56 -1.30
C VAL A 75 4.52 -24.17 -1.72
N ILE A 76 3.58 -23.29 -2.06
CA ILE A 76 3.87 -21.87 -2.22
C ILE A 76 3.76 -21.22 -0.84
N LEU A 77 4.88 -20.70 -0.33
CA LEU A 77 4.90 -19.90 0.90
C LEU A 77 4.80 -18.42 0.55
N SER A 78 3.76 -17.76 1.05
CA SER A 78 3.56 -16.31 0.90
C SER A 78 3.58 -15.66 2.27
N LEU A 79 4.51 -14.73 2.46
CA LEU A 79 4.67 -13.94 3.68
C LEU A 79 4.49 -12.47 3.34
N ASP A 80 3.74 -11.73 4.16
CA ASP A 80 3.51 -10.31 3.97
C ASP A 80 3.60 -9.57 5.32
N TYR A 81 4.13 -8.35 5.29
CA TYR A 81 4.12 -7.48 6.46
C TYR A 81 2.70 -6.97 6.75
N SER A 82 2.24 -7.19 7.96
CA SER A 82 0.94 -6.67 8.39
C SER A 82 1.00 -5.15 8.56
N GLN A 83 0.24 -4.41 7.72
CA GLN A 83 0.02 -2.96 7.83
C GLN A 83 1.33 -2.14 7.88
N ILE A 84 2.34 -2.52 7.11
CA ILE A 84 3.70 -1.96 7.19
C ILE A 84 3.73 -0.43 7.09
N GLU A 85 2.93 0.16 6.19
CA GLU A 85 2.93 1.62 5.98
C GLU A 85 2.38 2.38 7.20
N LEU A 86 1.37 1.84 7.89
CA LEU A 86 0.85 2.45 9.14
C LEU A 86 1.84 2.27 10.29
N ARG A 87 2.57 1.17 10.35
CA ARG A 87 3.64 0.96 11.34
C ARG A 87 4.80 1.91 11.12
N ILE A 88 5.21 2.12 9.87
CA ILE A 88 6.23 3.11 9.50
C ILE A 88 5.75 4.52 9.87
N MET A 89 4.49 4.86 9.55
CA MET A 89 3.89 6.13 9.95
C MET A 89 3.98 6.32 11.47
N ALA A 90 3.52 5.35 12.26
CA ALA A 90 3.57 5.42 13.72
C ALA A 90 5.00 5.64 14.25
N SER A 91 5.98 4.95 13.65
CA SER A 91 7.39 5.08 14.01
C SER A 91 7.98 6.44 13.65
N ILE A 92 7.68 6.96 12.46
CA ILE A 92 8.26 8.23 11.98
C ILE A 92 7.64 9.43 12.73
N CYS A 93 6.31 9.45 12.90
CA CYS A 93 5.64 10.57 13.55
C CYS A 93 5.72 10.51 15.09
N GLY A 94 6.09 9.36 15.67
CA GLY A 94 6.13 9.17 17.11
C GLY A 94 4.78 9.34 17.79
N ASP A 95 3.68 9.03 17.09
CA ASP A 95 2.34 9.09 17.66
C ASP A 95 2.16 8.00 18.71
N GLU A 96 1.92 8.41 19.96
CA GLU A 96 1.85 7.49 21.09
C GLU A 96 0.66 6.53 20.99
N TYR A 97 -0.48 7.01 20.49
CA TYR A 97 -1.66 6.18 20.35
C TYR A 97 -1.46 5.09 19.29
N LEU A 98 -0.98 5.47 18.10
CA LEU A 98 -0.67 4.52 17.03
C LEU A 98 0.40 3.50 17.46
N THR A 99 1.47 3.98 18.10
CA THR A 99 2.56 3.15 18.56
C THR A 99 2.08 2.13 19.61
N ARG A 100 1.33 2.58 20.60
CA ARG A 100 0.75 1.72 21.64
C ARG A 100 -0.23 0.69 21.06
N ALA A 101 -1.10 1.10 20.14
CA ALA A 101 -2.03 0.20 19.49
C ALA A 101 -1.30 -0.94 18.75
N PHE A 102 -0.21 -0.64 18.05
CA PHE A 102 0.60 -1.66 17.38
C PHE A 102 1.38 -2.56 18.35
N ILE A 103 1.90 -2.03 19.45
CA ILE A 103 2.59 -2.83 20.48
C ILE A 103 1.61 -3.80 21.15
N ASN A 104 0.40 -3.34 21.44
CA ASN A 104 -0.65 -4.15 22.06
C ASN A 104 -1.32 -5.13 21.08
N GLY A 105 -0.98 -5.12 19.80
CA GLY A 105 -1.64 -5.96 18.79
C GLY A 105 -3.08 -5.57 18.48
N GLU A 106 -3.47 -4.33 18.77
CA GLU A 106 -4.81 -3.82 18.51
C GLU A 106 -5.11 -3.69 17.00
N ASP A 107 -6.37 -3.88 16.63
CA ASP A 107 -6.83 -3.63 15.27
C ASP A 107 -7.02 -2.13 15.04
N ILE A 108 -6.01 -1.46 14.50
CA ILE A 108 -6.00 -0.03 14.24
C ILE A 108 -7.18 0.44 13.37
N HIS A 109 -7.69 -0.41 12.48
CA HIS A 109 -8.87 -0.07 11.67
C HIS A 109 -10.15 -0.12 12.50
N ARG A 110 -10.22 -1.02 13.49
CA ARG A 110 -11.33 -1.06 14.45
C ARG A 110 -11.29 0.13 15.39
N SER A 111 -10.12 0.46 15.93
CA SER A 111 -9.92 1.64 16.79
C SER A 111 -10.28 2.94 16.05
N THR A 112 -9.83 3.09 14.79
CA THR A 112 -10.22 4.23 13.95
C THR A 112 -11.72 4.23 13.66
N ALA A 113 -12.35 3.07 13.45
CA ALA A 113 -13.79 2.99 13.21
C ALA A 113 -14.58 3.45 14.45
N ALA A 114 -14.22 2.98 15.63
CA ALA A 114 -14.83 3.43 16.89
C ALA A 114 -14.76 4.95 17.03
N LEU A 115 -13.60 5.53 16.74
CA LEU A 115 -13.38 6.98 16.77
C LEU A 115 -14.24 7.72 15.74
N VAL A 116 -14.19 7.30 14.47
CA VAL A 116 -14.84 7.99 13.35
C VAL A 116 -16.36 7.91 13.44
N PHE A 117 -16.89 6.76 13.86
CA PHE A 117 -18.34 6.52 13.98
C PHE A 117 -18.88 6.82 15.39
N ARG A 118 -18.00 7.17 16.35
CA ARG A 118 -18.36 7.50 17.75
C ARG A 118 -19.15 6.38 18.42
N VAL A 119 -18.66 5.16 18.27
CA VAL A 119 -19.25 3.93 18.87
C VAL A 119 -18.20 3.24 19.73
N ASP A 120 -18.66 2.37 20.65
CA ASP A 120 -17.75 1.51 21.41
C ASP A 120 -17.00 0.55 20.43
N PRO A 121 -15.72 0.22 20.68
CA PRO A 121 -14.97 -0.72 19.84
C PRO A 121 -15.67 -2.08 19.67
N SER A 122 -16.46 -2.54 20.63
CA SER A 122 -17.25 -3.78 20.53
C SER A 122 -18.41 -3.68 19.52
N GLU A 123 -18.93 -2.48 19.30
CA GLU A 123 -20.05 -2.21 18.38
C GLU A 123 -19.59 -1.97 16.93
N VAL A 124 -18.29 -1.95 16.68
CA VAL A 124 -17.75 -1.73 15.33
C VAL A 124 -18.11 -2.88 14.40
N THR A 125 -18.97 -2.59 13.44
CA THR A 125 -19.36 -3.54 12.39
C THR A 125 -18.25 -3.77 11.35
N PRO A 126 -18.29 -4.88 10.59
CA PRO A 126 -17.36 -5.13 9.49
C PRO A 126 -17.35 -4.00 8.44
N ASP A 127 -18.50 -3.37 8.16
CA ASP A 127 -18.60 -2.25 7.22
C ASP A 127 -17.92 -0.97 7.75
N MET A 128 -18.16 -0.65 9.05
CA MET A 128 -17.46 0.47 9.70
C MET A 128 -15.94 0.28 9.68
N ARG A 129 -15.47 -0.92 10.00
CA ARG A 129 -14.04 -1.27 9.95
C ARG A 129 -13.48 -1.14 8.52
N ARG A 130 -14.22 -1.58 7.51
CA ARG A 130 -13.85 -1.42 6.09
C ARG A 130 -13.73 0.05 5.71
N LYS A 131 -14.72 0.88 6.09
CA LYS A 131 -14.69 2.34 5.84
C LYS A 131 -13.53 3.01 6.57
N ALA A 132 -13.27 2.65 7.83
CA ALA A 132 -12.13 3.17 8.58
C ALA A 132 -10.78 2.78 7.96
N LYS A 133 -10.67 1.60 7.35
CA LYS A 133 -9.50 1.23 6.54
C LYS A 133 -9.31 2.19 5.36
N GLU A 134 -10.39 2.57 4.68
CA GLU A 134 -10.32 3.56 3.59
C GLU A 134 -9.94 4.96 4.11
N VAL A 135 -10.36 5.33 5.32
CA VAL A 135 -9.95 6.58 5.99
C VAL A 135 -8.46 6.54 6.30
N ASN A 136 -7.99 5.51 7.00
CA ASN A 136 -6.58 5.37 7.37
C ASN A 136 -5.64 5.47 6.16
N PHE A 137 -5.90 4.68 5.12
CA PHE A 137 -5.08 4.73 3.91
C PHE A 137 -5.30 6.01 3.11
N GLY A 138 -6.52 6.53 3.07
CA GLY A 138 -6.81 7.80 2.41
C GLY A 138 -5.99 8.93 3.00
N ILE A 139 -6.02 9.10 4.32
CA ILE A 139 -5.28 10.15 5.03
C ILE A 139 -3.78 9.94 4.88
N LEU A 140 -3.29 8.70 5.06
CA LEU A 140 -1.90 8.35 4.82
C LEU A 140 -1.39 8.83 3.44
N TYR A 141 -2.27 8.80 2.44
CA TYR A 141 -1.96 9.24 1.08
C TYR A 141 -2.37 10.69 0.77
N GLY A 142 -2.65 11.49 1.79
CA GLY A 142 -2.96 12.91 1.65
C GLY A 142 -4.31 13.17 1.00
N ILE A 143 -5.31 12.29 1.22
CA ILE A 143 -6.67 12.53 0.71
C ILE A 143 -7.31 13.73 1.42
N GLY A 144 -7.88 14.65 0.65
CA GLY A 144 -8.71 15.73 1.21
C GLY A 144 -10.18 15.31 1.37
N ALA A 145 -10.99 16.18 1.99
CA ALA A 145 -12.40 15.92 2.25
C ALA A 145 -13.22 15.60 0.98
N PHE A 146 -12.90 16.21 -0.15
CA PHE A 146 -13.56 15.89 -1.42
C PHE A 146 -13.26 14.45 -1.90
N GLY A 147 -12.03 14.02 -1.82
CA GLY A 147 -11.65 12.65 -2.19
C GLY A 147 -12.27 11.61 -1.24
N LEU A 148 -12.29 11.91 0.06
CA LEU A 148 -12.88 11.04 1.07
C LEU A 148 -14.41 10.93 0.90
N LYS A 149 -15.11 12.03 0.59
CA LYS A 149 -16.53 12.04 0.22
C LYS A 149 -16.84 11.05 -0.90
N ILE A 150 -16.07 11.09 -1.98
CA ILE A 150 -16.28 10.20 -3.14
C ILE A 150 -16.01 8.75 -2.75
N ARG A 151 -14.96 8.50 -2.00
CA ARG A 151 -14.53 7.15 -1.61
C ARG A 151 -15.50 6.45 -0.67
N LEU A 152 -16.08 7.19 0.28
CA LEU A 152 -17.02 6.67 1.27
C LEU A 152 -18.50 6.83 0.86
N GLY A 153 -18.81 7.61 -0.18
CA GLY A 153 -20.19 7.89 -0.58
C GLY A 153 -20.97 8.75 0.45
N ILE A 154 -20.28 9.68 1.14
CA ILE A 154 -20.85 10.53 2.21
C ILE A 154 -20.89 12.01 1.82
N ALA A 155 -21.55 12.84 2.62
CA ALA A 155 -21.57 14.29 2.41
C ALA A 155 -20.19 14.95 2.67
N GLN A 156 -19.93 16.07 2.01
CA GLN A 156 -18.64 16.78 2.08
C GLN A 156 -18.29 17.26 3.50
N ASN A 157 -19.29 17.80 4.23
CA ASN A 157 -19.13 18.24 5.61
C ASN A 157 -18.79 17.05 6.54
N HIS A 158 -19.45 15.92 6.35
CA HIS A 158 -19.16 14.72 7.12
C HIS A 158 -17.75 14.19 6.82
N ALA A 159 -17.31 14.18 5.55
CA ALA A 159 -15.94 13.82 5.20
C ALA A 159 -14.91 14.76 5.86
N LYS A 160 -15.21 16.05 5.95
CA LYS A 160 -14.36 17.03 6.66
C LYS A 160 -14.31 16.73 8.17
N GLU A 161 -15.47 16.49 8.79
CA GLU A 161 -15.56 16.15 10.22
C GLU A 161 -14.74 14.90 10.56
N ILE A 162 -14.79 13.86 9.72
CA ILE A 162 -13.98 12.66 9.87
C ILE A 162 -12.48 12.99 9.88
N ILE A 163 -12.02 13.81 8.92
CA ILE A 163 -10.61 14.21 8.82
C ILE A 163 -10.20 15.04 10.04
N ASP A 164 -11.03 16.00 10.45
CA ASP A 164 -10.76 16.85 11.61
C ASP A 164 -10.69 16.01 12.90
N THR A 165 -11.61 15.07 13.09
CA THR A 165 -11.61 14.12 14.21
C THR A 165 -10.37 13.24 14.20
N TYR A 166 -9.99 12.72 13.02
CA TYR A 166 -8.79 11.91 12.86
C TYR A 166 -7.53 12.66 13.29
N PHE A 167 -7.32 13.87 12.78
CA PHE A 167 -6.16 14.68 13.13
C PHE A 167 -6.21 15.26 14.56
N GLY A 168 -7.40 15.42 15.14
CA GLY A 168 -7.56 15.74 16.55
C GLY A 168 -7.06 14.61 17.48
N THR A 169 -7.21 13.37 17.05
CA THR A 169 -6.72 12.19 17.79
C THR A 169 -5.27 11.86 17.45
N PHE A 170 -4.90 11.90 16.18
CA PHE A 170 -3.56 11.59 15.69
C PHE A 170 -2.82 12.88 15.27
N SER A 171 -2.63 13.78 16.23
CA SER A 171 -2.05 15.12 15.96
C SER A 171 -0.63 15.05 15.42
N ARG A 172 0.16 14.06 15.85
CA ARG A 172 1.51 13.83 15.36
C ARG A 172 1.54 13.42 13.89
N VAL A 173 0.50 12.73 13.40
CA VAL A 173 0.35 12.40 11.98
C VAL A 173 0.18 13.68 11.16
N LYS A 174 -0.64 14.63 11.64
CA LYS A 174 -0.82 15.93 10.97
C LYS A 174 0.48 16.71 10.92
N GLU A 175 1.19 16.82 12.06
CA GLU A 175 2.49 17.46 12.17
C GLU A 175 3.51 16.86 11.19
N PHE A 176 3.60 15.54 11.12
CA PHE A 176 4.46 14.84 10.16
C PHE A 176 4.13 15.21 8.71
N MET A 177 2.84 15.26 8.34
CA MET A 177 2.42 15.62 6.99
C MET A 177 2.81 17.06 6.64
N ASP A 178 2.58 17.99 7.55
CA ASP A 178 2.91 19.40 7.35
C ASP A 178 4.43 19.61 7.25
N ASN A 179 5.20 18.95 8.11
CA ASN A 179 6.67 18.97 8.09
C ASN A 179 7.24 18.34 6.83
N SER A 180 6.65 17.24 6.32
CA SER A 180 7.08 16.60 5.07
C SER A 180 6.90 17.55 3.87
N ILE A 181 5.80 18.29 3.82
CA ILE A 181 5.55 19.28 2.77
C ILE A 181 6.54 20.46 2.91
N ALA A 182 6.74 20.97 4.14
CA ALA A 182 7.66 22.07 4.41
C ALA A 182 9.10 21.69 3.99
N HIS A 183 9.57 20.53 4.41
CA HIS A 183 10.88 20.00 4.01
C HIS A 183 11.02 19.89 2.49
N ALA A 184 10.01 19.35 1.81
CA ALA A 184 10.05 19.22 0.36
C ALA A 184 10.07 20.58 -0.36
N ARG A 185 9.38 21.60 0.16
CA ARG A 185 9.40 22.95 -0.39
C ARG A 185 10.74 23.65 -0.24
N GLU A 186 11.42 23.40 0.87
CA GLU A 186 12.74 23.97 1.17
C GLU A 186 13.85 23.25 0.41
N ASN A 187 13.83 21.91 0.38
CA ASN A 187 14.94 21.10 -0.11
C ASN A 187 14.72 20.57 -1.54
N GLY A 188 13.51 20.64 -2.10
CA GLY A 188 13.19 20.19 -3.45
C GLY A 188 13.05 18.67 -3.59
N TYR A 189 13.04 17.91 -2.49
CA TYR A 189 12.87 16.46 -2.51
C TYR A 189 12.17 15.95 -1.23
N ALA A 190 11.65 14.73 -1.31
CA ALA A 190 11.25 13.92 -0.17
C ALA A 190 12.18 12.70 -0.05
N GLU A 191 12.43 12.21 1.17
CA GLU A 191 13.43 11.19 1.46
C GLU A 191 12.86 10.07 2.34
N THR A 192 13.34 8.83 2.15
CA THR A 192 13.04 7.69 3.01
C THR A 192 13.97 7.65 4.22
N LEU A 193 13.67 6.81 5.22
CA LEU A 193 14.55 6.57 6.37
C LEU A 193 15.93 6.03 5.99
N THR A 194 16.05 5.45 4.79
CA THR A 194 17.30 4.89 4.26
C THR A 194 18.03 5.83 3.30
N GLY A 195 17.55 7.08 3.14
CA GLY A 195 18.21 8.10 2.32
C GLY A 195 17.86 8.05 0.83
N ARG A 196 16.84 7.28 0.42
CA ARG A 196 16.34 7.33 -0.96
C ARG A 196 15.59 8.63 -1.20
N ARG A 197 16.01 9.43 -2.19
CA ARG A 197 15.39 10.71 -2.52
C ARG A 197 14.50 10.63 -3.75
N ARG A 198 13.39 11.36 -3.69
CA ARG A 198 12.55 11.69 -4.83
C ARG A 198 12.45 13.18 -4.98
N TYR A 199 12.95 13.70 -6.09
CA TYR A 199 12.92 15.13 -6.39
C TYR A 199 11.52 15.59 -6.76
N LEU A 200 11.16 16.79 -6.31
CA LEU A 200 9.84 17.42 -6.44
C LEU A 200 9.99 18.83 -7.04
N PRO A 201 10.36 18.94 -8.33
CA PRO A 201 10.72 20.22 -8.94
C PRO A 201 9.54 21.20 -9.02
N ASN A 202 8.31 20.71 -8.94
CA ASN A 202 7.11 21.53 -9.06
C ASN A 202 6.37 21.72 -7.73
N ILE A 203 6.98 21.39 -6.58
CA ILE A 203 6.34 21.49 -5.24
C ILE A 203 5.87 22.92 -4.93
N ASN A 204 6.52 23.94 -5.50
CA ASN A 204 6.19 25.35 -5.38
C ASN A 204 5.42 25.91 -6.62
N SER A 205 4.86 25.04 -7.46
CA SER A 205 4.13 25.45 -8.66
C SER A 205 2.94 26.36 -8.32
N LYS A 206 2.70 27.36 -9.20
CA LYS A 206 1.49 28.18 -9.13
C LYS A 206 0.23 27.42 -9.58
N ASN A 207 0.40 26.34 -10.33
CA ASN A 207 -0.72 25.47 -10.71
C ASN A 207 -1.12 24.62 -9.51
N PHE A 208 -2.33 24.84 -9.00
CA PHE A 208 -2.86 24.19 -7.81
C PHE A 208 -2.86 22.65 -7.91
N ALA A 209 -3.25 22.10 -9.07
CA ALA A 209 -3.32 20.64 -9.24
C ALA A 209 -1.93 19.99 -9.22
N VAL A 210 -0.95 20.61 -9.86
CA VAL A 210 0.45 20.16 -9.87
C VAL A 210 1.05 20.23 -8.47
N LYS A 211 0.89 21.39 -7.79
CA LYS A 211 1.34 21.58 -6.43
C LYS A 211 0.75 20.52 -5.48
N GLN A 212 -0.57 20.37 -5.51
CA GLN A 212 -1.26 19.40 -4.64
C GLN A 212 -0.84 17.94 -4.93
N PHE A 213 -0.51 17.63 -6.18
CA PHE A 213 0.05 16.32 -6.51
C PHE A 213 1.40 16.11 -5.85
N GLU A 214 2.32 17.07 -5.94
CA GLU A 214 3.66 16.93 -5.35
C GLU A 214 3.64 17.00 -3.80
N GLU A 215 2.71 17.74 -3.21
CA GLU A 215 2.48 17.70 -1.76
C GLU A 215 2.07 16.28 -1.29
N ARG A 216 1.18 15.60 -2.02
CA ARG A 216 0.85 14.19 -1.73
C ARG A 216 2.05 13.28 -1.90
N VAL A 217 2.89 13.53 -2.90
CA VAL A 217 4.12 12.76 -3.09
C VAL A 217 5.10 12.99 -1.94
N ALA A 218 5.24 14.24 -1.44
CA ALA A 218 6.09 14.58 -0.30
C ALA A 218 5.69 13.83 0.96
N ILE A 219 4.39 13.69 1.22
CA ILE A 219 3.85 12.93 2.36
C ILE A 219 4.09 11.42 2.20
N ASN A 220 3.86 10.90 0.98
CA ASN A 220 3.87 9.46 0.72
C ASN A 220 5.27 8.86 0.62
N MET A 221 6.23 9.61 0.10
CA MET A 221 7.56 9.09 -0.20
C MET A 221 8.29 8.55 1.04
N PRO A 222 8.32 9.25 2.19
CA PRO A 222 8.96 8.74 3.41
C PRO A 222 8.39 7.40 3.85
N ILE A 223 7.10 7.16 3.64
CA ILE A 223 6.40 5.96 4.11
C ILE A 223 6.51 4.82 3.09
N GLN A 224 6.02 5.05 1.87
CA GLN A 224 6.01 4.02 0.82
C GLN A 224 7.42 3.64 0.37
N GLY A 225 8.30 4.63 0.27
CA GLY A 225 9.69 4.39 -0.09
C GLY A 225 10.43 3.61 1.00
N THR A 226 10.24 3.96 2.26
CA THR A 226 10.81 3.18 3.38
C THR A 226 10.29 1.75 3.41
N ALA A 227 8.98 1.53 3.16
CA ALA A 227 8.42 0.19 3.03
C ALA A 227 9.08 -0.60 1.88
N ALA A 228 9.34 0.05 0.74
CA ALA A 228 10.02 -0.57 -0.39
C ALA A 228 11.50 -0.90 -0.08
N ASP A 229 12.18 -0.05 0.66
CA ASP A 229 13.56 -0.29 1.08
C ASP A 229 13.62 -1.43 2.11
N MET A 230 12.70 -1.45 3.08
CA MET A 230 12.62 -2.53 4.07
C MET A 230 12.38 -3.90 3.44
N ILE A 231 11.46 -4.01 2.47
CA ILE A 231 11.18 -5.30 1.82
C ILE A 231 12.40 -5.79 1.01
N LYS A 232 13.14 -4.90 0.36
CA LYS A 232 14.38 -5.27 -0.35
C LYS A 232 15.45 -5.80 0.60
N LEU A 233 15.64 -5.14 1.74
CA LEU A 233 16.56 -5.63 2.77
C LEU A 233 16.11 -6.98 3.34
N ALA A 234 14.81 -7.14 3.59
CA ALA A 234 14.24 -8.40 4.04
C ALA A 234 14.46 -9.52 3.01
N MET A 235 14.27 -9.26 1.71
CA MET A 235 14.53 -10.25 0.64
C MET A 235 15.99 -10.70 0.64
N ILE A 236 16.96 -9.78 0.77
CA ILE A 236 18.38 -10.10 0.84
C ILE A 236 18.70 -10.96 2.07
N ASN A 237 18.15 -10.60 3.23
CA ASN A 237 18.38 -11.32 4.47
C ASN A 237 17.75 -12.73 4.46
N VAL A 238 16.53 -12.85 3.88
CA VAL A 238 15.85 -14.14 3.72
C VAL A 238 16.65 -15.04 2.77
N ASP A 239 17.09 -14.53 1.62
CA ASP A 239 17.92 -15.30 0.67
C ASP A 239 19.20 -15.81 1.33
N ARG A 240 19.87 -14.96 2.12
CA ARG A 240 21.06 -15.35 2.89
C ARG A 240 20.74 -16.46 3.90
N ALA A 241 19.71 -16.27 4.72
CA ALA A 241 19.31 -17.24 5.73
C ALA A 241 18.92 -18.59 5.13
N LEU A 242 18.22 -18.59 3.98
CA LEU A 242 17.85 -19.82 3.27
C LEU A 242 19.08 -20.57 2.75
N LYS A 243 20.08 -19.87 2.23
CA LYS A 243 21.35 -20.48 1.77
C LYS A 243 22.18 -21.05 2.92
N GLU A 244 22.34 -20.28 4.00
CA GLU A 244 23.10 -20.70 5.18
C GLU A 244 22.43 -21.87 5.92
N GLY A 245 21.11 -21.92 5.98
CA GLY A 245 20.33 -22.95 6.65
C GLY A 245 20.13 -24.24 5.84
N ASN A 246 20.65 -24.34 4.60
CA ASN A 246 20.45 -25.46 3.69
C ASN A 246 18.98 -25.88 3.50
N TYR A 247 18.08 -24.89 3.51
CA TYR A 247 16.65 -25.14 3.30
C TYR A 247 16.39 -25.57 1.83
N ARG A 248 15.47 -26.52 1.64
CA ARG A 248 15.05 -27.00 0.31
C ARG A 248 14.04 -26.02 -0.31
N THR A 249 14.45 -24.79 -0.55
CA THR A 249 13.65 -23.78 -1.28
C THR A 249 14.07 -23.71 -2.74
N LYS A 250 13.12 -23.40 -3.61
CA LYS A 250 13.36 -23.19 -5.05
C LYS A 250 12.83 -21.81 -5.47
#